data_021d21d267124632634838f886e130d1
#
_entry.id   021d21d267124632634838f886e130d1
#
_cell.length_a   1.000
_cell.length_b   1.000
_cell.length_c   1.000
_cell.angle_alpha   90.00
_cell.angle_beta   90.00
_cell.angle_gamma   90.00
#
_symmetry.space_group_name_H-M   'P 1'
#
loop_
_entity.id
_entity.type
_entity.pdbx_description
1 polymer ?
#
loop_
_entity_poly.entity_id
_entity_poly.type
_entity_poly.pdbx_seq_one_letter_code
_entity_poly.pdbx_strand_id
1 'polypeptide(L)'
;MKYKGYVGHVEYDDEAKIFHGEVLGIRDVVTFQGTSVSELEQAFKDSVNDYLAFCKQRCEQPEKPFSGKFNVRVPPDLHAKLSIEAHVHRESLNSLIIKMLQAGLREAIS
;
A
#
# COMPACT_ATOMS: atom_id res chain seq x y z
N MET A 1 -12.27 1.27 -3.52
CA MET A 1 -12.38 0.56 -4.82
C MET A 1 -11.45 -0.63 -4.88
N LYS A 2 -11.89 -1.73 -5.42
CA LYS A 2 -11.06 -2.92 -5.65
C LYS A 2 -11.29 -3.47 -7.05
N TYR A 3 -10.21 -3.94 -7.68
CA TYR A 3 -10.29 -4.60 -8.98
C TYR A 3 -9.07 -5.50 -9.15
N LYS A 4 -9.28 -6.78 -9.40
CA LYS A 4 -8.21 -7.79 -9.56
C LYS A 4 -7.21 -7.79 -8.39
N GLY A 5 -7.69 -7.56 -7.17
CA GLY A 5 -6.85 -7.50 -5.98
C GLY A 5 -6.22 -6.15 -5.71
N TYR A 6 -6.26 -5.22 -6.66
CA TYR A 6 -5.72 -3.87 -6.50
C TYR A 6 -6.74 -2.94 -5.83
N VAL A 7 -6.24 -2.07 -4.96
CA VAL A 7 -7.07 -1.12 -4.20
C VAL A 7 -6.80 0.28 -4.70
N GLY A 8 -7.86 1.02 -4.97
CA GLY A 8 -7.77 2.43 -5.35
C GLY A 8 -8.19 3.33 -4.19
N HIS A 9 -7.40 4.38 -3.96
CA HIS A 9 -7.71 5.44 -3.01
C HIS A 9 -8.08 6.68 -3.80
N VAL A 10 -9.20 7.33 -3.43
CA VAL A 10 -9.77 8.44 -4.19
C VAL A 10 -9.89 9.67 -3.31
N GLU A 11 -9.54 10.82 -3.86
CA GLU A 11 -9.74 12.12 -3.25
C GLU A 11 -10.45 13.04 -4.23
N TYR A 12 -11.30 13.93 -3.70
CA TYR A 12 -12.00 14.92 -4.49
C TYR A 12 -11.20 16.22 -4.55
N ASP A 13 -10.97 16.73 -5.76
CA ASP A 13 -10.36 18.02 -6.00
C ASP A 13 -11.45 19.05 -6.25
N ASP A 14 -11.73 19.89 -5.26
CA ASP A 14 -12.80 20.88 -5.34
C ASP A 14 -12.53 21.99 -6.35
N GLU A 15 -11.27 22.35 -6.56
CA GLU A 15 -10.91 23.39 -7.54
C GLU A 15 -11.13 22.91 -8.96
N ALA A 16 -10.61 21.73 -9.28
CA ALA A 16 -10.75 21.14 -10.62
C ALA A 16 -12.09 20.45 -10.83
N LYS A 17 -12.86 20.21 -9.75
CA LYS A 17 -14.15 19.49 -9.78
C LYS A 17 -14.03 18.09 -10.36
N ILE A 18 -12.95 17.41 -10.01
CA ILE A 18 -12.70 16.03 -10.43
C ILE A 18 -12.29 15.16 -9.24
N PHE A 19 -12.46 13.87 -9.41
CA PHE A 19 -11.92 12.88 -8.48
C PHE A 19 -10.56 12.42 -8.98
N HIS A 20 -9.58 12.38 -8.09
CA HIS A 20 -8.26 11.80 -8.34
C HIS A 20 -8.11 10.52 -7.55
N GLY A 21 -7.55 9.51 -8.19
CA GLY A 21 -7.28 8.24 -7.53
C GLY A 21 -5.87 7.75 -7.78
N GLU A 22 -5.43 6.89 -6.90
CA GLU A 22 -4.13 6.25 -6.98
C GLU A 22 -4.26 4.79 -6.58
N VAL A 23 -3.56 3.90 -7.28
CA VAL A 23 -3.50 2.48 -6.93
C VAL A 23 -2.52 2.31 -5.77
N LEU A 24 -2.99 1.73 -4.67
CA LEU A 24 -2.19 1.54 -3.47
C LEU A 24 -1.46 0.19 -3.47
N GLY A 25 -0.39 0.11 -2.67
CA GLY A 25 0.28 -1.15 -2.38
C GLY A 25 1.30 -1.61 -3.40
N ILE A 26 1.60 -0.79 -4.40
CA ILE A 26 2.66 -1.05 -5.38
C ILE A 26 3.62 0.13 -5.44
N ARG A 27 4.85 -0.11 -5.92
CA ARG A 27 5.88 0.94 -6.01
C ARG A 27 5.64 1.89 -7.16
N ASP A 28 5.11 1.38 -8.27
CA ASP A 28 4.81 2.20 -9.44
C ASP A 28 3.67 3.17 -9.13
N VAL A 29 3.79 4.37 -9.68
CA VAL A 29 2.74 5.38 -9.53
C VAL A 29 1.72 5.16 -10.65
N VAL A 30 0.53 4.67 -10.26
CA VAL A 30 -0.58 4.45 -11.19
C VAL A 30 -1.74 5.29 -10.69
N THR A 31 -2.14 6.26 -11.50
CA THR A 31 -3.20 7.21 -11.16
C THR A 31 -4.35 7.12 -12.16
N PHE A 32 -5.51 7.58 -11.71
CA PHE A 32 -6.71 7.64 -12.54
C PHE A 32 -7.57 8.81 -12.08
N GLN A 33 -8.50 9.25 -12.92
CA GLN A 33 -9.37 10.36 -12.58
C GLN A 33 -10.72 10.25 -13.29
N GLY A 34 -11.69 10.99 -12.80
CA GLY A 34 -13.01 11.06 -13.41
C GLY A 34 -13.86 12.15 -12.79
N THR A 35 -14.90 12.54 -13.49
CA THR A 35 -15.84 13.58 -13.05
C THR A 35 -17.13 13.00 -12.46
N SER A 36 -17.31 11.70 -12.58
CA SER A 36 -18.45 10.97 -11.99
C SER A 36 -17.94 9.67 -11.39
N VAL A 37 -18.74 9.05 -10.52
CA VAL A 37 -18.40 7.75 -9.92
C VAL A 37 -18.21 6.69 -11.01
N SER A 38 -19.12 6.64 -11.97
CA SER A 38 -19.06 5.66 -13.07
C SER A 38 -17.79 5.82 -13.90
N GLU A 39 -17.47 7.06 -14.27
CA GLU A 39 -16.26 7.38 -15.03
C GLU A 39 -14.99 7.03 -14.25
N LEU A 40 -14.99 7.35 -12.94
CA LEU A 40 -13.87 7.07 -12.06
C LEU A 40 -13.63 5.56 -11.91
N GLU A 41 -14.68 4.77 -11.72
CA GLU A 41 -14.58 3.31 -11.62
C GLU A 41 -14.01 2.71 -12.90
N GLN A 42 -14.46 3.16 -14.05
CA GLN A 42 -13.95 2.68 -15.34
C GLN A 42 -12.48 3.06 -15.52
N ALA A 43 -12.13 4.32 -15.16
CA ALA A 43 -10.76 4.79 -15.24
C ALA A 43 -9.82 3.98 -14.33
N PHE A 44 -10.29 3.62 -13.15
CA PHE A 44 -9.54 2.75 -12.25
C PHE A 44 -9.28 1.38 -12.87
N LYS A 45 -10.31 0.73 -13.39
CA LYS A 45 -10.18 -0.59 -14.04
C LYS A 45 -9.24 -0.54 -15.23
N ASP A 46 -9.36 0.50 -16.05
CA ASP A 46 -8.50 0.70 -17.23
C ASP A 46 -7.04 0.89 -16.80
N SER A 47 -6.79 1.65 -15.76
CA SER A 47 -5.44 1.89 -15.23
C SER A 47 -4.80 0.61 -14.71
N VAL A 48 -5.56 -0.21 -14.00
CA VAL A 48 -5.07 -1.52 -13.51
C VAL A 48 -4.76 -2.44 -14.70
N ASN A 49 -5.65 -2.51 -15.67
CA ASN A 49 -5.45 -3.34 -16.86
C ASN A 49 -4.24 -2.88 -17.68
N ASP A 50 -4.05 -1.58 -17.82
CA ASP A 50 -2.89 -1.00 -18.51
C ASP A 50 -1.59 -1.34 -17.79
N TYR A 51 -1.58 -1.24 -16.46
CA TYR A 51 -0.42 -1.62 -15.65
C TYR A 51 -0.06 -3.10 -15.87
N LEU A 52 -1.06 -3.98 -15.81
CA LEU A 52 -0.84 -5.42 -16.01
C LEU A 52 -0.33 -5.73 -17.43
N ALA A 53 -0.89 -5.07 -18.43
CA ALA A 53 -0.45 -5.21 -19.82
C ALA A 53 0.98 -4.71 -20.02
N PHE A 54 1.33 -3.60 -19.37
CA PHE A 54 2.69 -3.04 -19.41
C PHE A 54 3.71 -4.01 -18.81
N CYS A 55 3.39 -4.61 -17.66
CA CYS A 55 4.25 -5.61 -17.03
C CYS A 55 4.46 -6.82 -17.94
N LYS A 56 3.38 -7.27 -18.58
CA LYS A 56 3.43 -8.42 -19.52
C LYS A 56 4.33 -8.13 -20.72
N GLN A 57 4.21 -6.92 -21.30
CA GLN A 57 5.05 -6.50 -22.44
C GLN A 57 6.54 -6.48 -22.09
N ARG A 58 6.87 -6.14 -20.86
CA ARG A 58 8.24 -6.09 -20.37
C ARG A 58 8.74 -7.40 -19.80
N CYS A 59 7.93 -8.46 -19.89
CA CYS A 59 8.24 -9.77 -19.30
C CYS A 59 8.54 -9.67 -17.79
N GLU A 60 7.90 -8.73 -17.11
CA GLU A 60 8.03 -8.52 -15.70
C GLU A 60 6.79 -9.07 -14.98
N GLN A 61 6.98 -9.62 -13.79
CA GLN A 61 5.86 -9.99 -12.94
C GLN A 61 5.23 -8.72 -12.37
N PRO A 62 3.91 -8.56 -12.45
CA PRO A 62 3.26 -7.43 -11.80
C PRO A 62 3.45 -7.52 -10.30
N GLU A 63 3.61 -6.37 -9.66
CA GLU A 63 3.75 -6.30 -8.22
C GLU A 63 2.47 -6.79 -7.54
N LYS A 64 2.64 -7.72 -6.61
CA LYS A 64 1.51 -8.19 -5.79
C LYS A 64 1.20 -7.10 -4.76
N PRO A 65 0.00 -6.50 -4.79
CA PRO A 65 -0.32 -5.47 -3.81
C PRO A 65 -0.31 -6.06 -2.40
N PHE A 66 0.28 -5.29 -1.48
CA PHE A 66 0.35 -5.69 -0.07
C PHE A 66 0.95 -7.08 0.13
N SER A 67 2.15 -7.26 -0.40
CA SER A 67 2.86 -8.55 -0.38
C SER A 67 3.18 -9.08 1.01
N GLY A 68 3.15 -8.22 2.03
CA GLY A 68 3.58 -8.55 3.39
C GLY A 68 5.05 -8.25 3.65
N LYS A 69 5.77 -7.77 2.63
CA LYS A 69 7.18 -7.38 2.79
C LYS A 69 7.35 -5.90 2.52
N PHE A 70 7.94 -5.19 3.46
CA PHE A 70 8.30 -3.79 3.27
C PHE A 70 9.46 -3.45 4.18
N ASN A 71 10.22 -2.43 3.81
CA ASN A 71 11.38 -1.99 4.57
C ASN A 71 11.06 -0.71 5.31
N VAL A 72 11.49 -0.65 6.58
CA VAL A 72 11.32 0.54 7.41
C VAL A 72 12.70 0.92 7.97
N ARG A 73 13.03 2.19 7.89
CA ARG A 73 14.22 2.75 8.52
C ARG A 73 13.82 3.35 9.86
N VAL A 74 14.50 2.95 10.91
CA VAL A 74 14.28 3.46 12.26
C VAL A 74 15.58 4.04 12.81
N PRO A 75 15.52 4.93 13.80
CA PRO A 75 16.73 5.42 14.46
C PRO A 75 17.54 4.25 15.05
N PRO A 76 18.87 4.29 15.00
CA PRO A 76 19.70 3.20 15.55
C PRO A 76 19.39 2.85 17.01
N ASP A 77 19.05 3.84 17.83
CA ASP A 77 18.68 3.61 19.23
C ASP A 77 17.43 2.75 19.35
N LEU A 78 16.43 3.01 18.51
CA LEU A 78 15.20 2.23 18.49
C LEU A 78 15.46 0.80 17.99
N HIS A 79 16.30 0.66 16.97
CA HIS A 79 16.70 -0.65 16.47
C HIS A 79 17.35 -1.48 17.58
N ALA A 80 18.28 -0.88 18.33
CA ALA A 80 18.94 -1.54 19.44
C ALA A 80 17.95 -1.98 20.53
N LYS A 81 17.04 -1.09 20.92
CA LYS A 81 16.03 -1.40 21.94
C LYS A 81 15.11 -2.53 21.52
N LEU A 82 14.66 -2.52 20.27
CA LEU A 82 13.80 -3.58 19.72
C LEU A 82 14.53 -4.93 19.72
N SER A 83 15.78 -4.94 19.29
CA SER A 83 16.59 -6.16 19.22
C SER A 83 16.83 -6.75 20.61
N ILE A 84 17.14 -5.91 21.58
CA ILE A 84 17.34 -6.33 22.98
C ILE A 84 16.04 -6.90 23.56
N GLU A 85 14.93 -6.21 23.35
CA GLU A 85 13.63 -6.63 23.85
C GLU A 85 13.22 -7.99 23.27
N ALA A 86 13.41 -8.18 21.97
CA ALA A 86 13.13 -9.47 21.32
C ALA A 86 13.99 -10.59 21.91
N HIS A 87 15.27 -10.33 22.15
CA HIS A 87 16.20 -11.29 22.74
C HIS A 87 15.76 -11.67 24.17
N VAL A 88 15.41 -10.68 24.99
CA VAL A 88 14.97 -10.90 26.38
C VAL A 88 13.71 -11.78 26.40
N HIS A 89 12.78 -11.57 25.50
CA HIS A 89 11.54 -12.35 25.42
C HIS A 89 11.66 -13.63 24.58
N ARG A 90 12.87 -13.95 24.11
CA ARG A 90 13.14 -15.15 23.31
C ARG A 90 12.25 -15.28 22.08
N GLU A 91 12.01 -14.17 21.41
CA GLU A 91 11.29 -14.16 20.14
C GLU A 91 12.10 -13.45 19.05
N SER A 92 11.75 -13.68 17.79
CA SER A 92 12.42 -12.99 16.69
C SER A 92 12.06 -11.51 16.67
N LEU A 93 12.97 -10.69 16.15
CA LEU A 93 12.72 -9.26 15.97
C LEU A 93 11.47 -9.05 15.10
N ASN A 94 11.31 -9.84 14.04
CA ASN A 94 10.15 -9.78 13.16
C ASN A 94 8.84 -10.05 13.92
N SER A 95 8.82 -11.08 14.76
CA SER A 95 7.66 -11.43 15.58
C SER A 95 7.29 -10.32 16.55
N LEU A 96 8.28 -9.74 17.22
CA LEU A 96 8.05 -8.61 18.14
C LEU A 96 7.47 -7.40 17.41
N ILE A 97 8.04 -7.05 16.25
CA ILE A 97 7.58 -5.91 15.45
C ILE A 97 6.12 -6.11 15.00
N ILE A 98 5.75 -7.31 14.54
CA ILE A 98 4.37 -7.61 14.15
C ILE A 98 3.41 -7.33 15.30
N LYS A 99 3.73 -7.83 16.49
CA LYS A 99 2.88 -7.60 17.68
C LYS A 99 2.73 -6.13 18.00
N MET A 100 3.81 -5.38 17.96
CA MET A 100 3.81 -3.95 18.26
C MET A 100 3.01 -3.15 17.22
N LEU A 101 3.16 -3.49 15.94
CA LEU A 101 2.43 -2.82 14.87
C LEU A 101 0.93 -3.10 14.97
N GLN A 102 0.56 -4.34 15.27
CA GLN A 102 -0.86 -4.71 15.45
C GLN A 102 -1.50 -3.94 16.61
N ALA A 103 -0.78 -3.84 17.73
CA ALA A 103 -1.25 -3.10 18.90
C ALA A 103 -1.37 -1.60 18.60
N GLY A 104 -0.36 -1.02 17.97
CA GLY A 104 -0.35 0.40 17.60
C GLY A 104 -1.45 0.76 16.62
N LEU A 105 -1.71 -0.10 15.65
CA LEU A 105 -2.77 0.13 14.66
C LEU A 105 -4.16 0.07 15.30
N ARG A 106 -4.37 -0.85 16.23
CA ARG A 106 -5.63 -0.92 16.98
C ARG A 106 -5.91 0.35 17.76
N GLU A 107 -4.89 0.92 18.42
CA GLU A 107 -5.02 2.19 19.13
C GLU A 107 -5.32 3.34 18.17
N ALA A 108 -4.70 3.35 17.00
CA ALA A 108 -4.86 4.42 16.01
C ALA A 108 -6.27 4.48 15.42
N ILE A 109 -6.96 3.33 15.31
CA ILE A 109 -8.27 3.24 14.66
C ILE A 109 -9.44 3.08 15.66
N SER A 110 -9.12 3.00 16.95
CA SER A 110 -10.15 2.84 18.00
C SER A 110 -10.71 4.19 18.48
#